data_81557dae53fdeb3fa358d02781070ca9
#
_entry.id   81557dae53fdeb3fa358d02781070ca9
#
_cell.length_a   1.000
_cell.length_b   1.000
_cell.length_c   1.000
_cell.angle_alpha   90.00
_cell.angle_beta   90.00
_cell.angle_gamma   90.00
#
_symmetry.space_group_name_H-M   'P 1'
#
loop_
_entity.id
_entity.type
_entity.pdbx_description
1 polymer ?
#
loop_
_entity_poly.entity_id
_entity_poly.type
_entity_poly.pdbx_seq_one_letter_code
_entity_poly.pdbx_strand_id
1 'polypeptide(L)'
;MTASAETSSCCETPSASADTQAIDRSCRWPVLGLFQGAAFWLVVSSFFGIIASLKFHKPTMFADCAWFSYGRAYAVWENALVYGFCVPSAMAAGIWLIATLGRVKLCYPVVLVAGAKLWHIGVFVGLFGILHGDSTGYEWLEFPRYAMAVLLGSYVLMSVCALVTHARRAERTLHPSHWFTLAALFWFPWILSTAFMLLQLYPVRGVAQAAIAWWYSGNLLVVWLALAGLGATFYLLPKLAERPLQSSHTAHFIFWTLILFGTWVGIPGGAALPAWMPSLSASASLMLLVPALAIFLCVRQTTSGSQVKCGGGQLCFVKFGAISLVLSLVLLSLTGIPQVERITNFTWFNHGHTTLRLYAFFAMTMFAAAYHVLPRVTGVSICPRRVKIHFWLAMPGSLLMTLPLVVGGVLQGMKLLKPGAVFLDSTKSALMAFRITSLGEILFAAGAVIFLINVAGVLFKACWSGCKTTCCDSVNLKCVEVKA
;
A
#
# COMPACT_ATOMS: atom_id res chain seq x y z
N MET A 1 -40.44 -61.54 11.92
CA MET A 1 -39.32 -60.91 12.60
C MET A 1 -38.13 -60.92 11.71
N THR A 2 -37.95 -59.89 10.91
CA THR A 2 -36.78 -59.68 10.04
C THR A 2 -36.54 -58.18 10.03
N ALA A 3 -35.48 -57.74 10.70
CA ALA A 3 -35.03 -56.37 10.74
C ALA A 3 -34.24 -56.07 9.43
N SER A 4 -34.74 -55.16 8.63
CA SER A 4 -34.05 -54.58 7.50
C SER A 4 -33.10 -53.50 7.98
N ALA A 5 -31.80 -53.72 7.79
CA ALA A 5 -30.77 -52.74 8.01
C ALA A 5 -30.75 -51.76 6.82
N GLU A 6 -31.19 -50.53 7.02
CA GLU A 6 -30.97 -49.41 6.11
C GLU A 6 -29.52 -48.93 6.22
N THR A 7 -28.76 -49.22 5.18
CA THR A 7 -27.46 -48.57 4.97
C THR A 7 -27.68 -47.17 4.45
N SER A 8 -27.68 -46.16 5.34
CA SER A 8 -27.60 -44.74 4.99
C SER A 8 -26.19 -44.42 4.49
N SER A 9 -26.04 -44.27 3.18
CA SER A 9 -24.83 -43.67 2.58
C SER A 9 -24.75 -42.22 2.99
N CYS A 10 -23.91 -41.91 3.94
CA CYS A 10 -23.51 -40.52 4.25
C CYS A 10 -22.74 -39.95 3.06
N CYS A 11 -23.42 -39.22 2.18
CA CYS A 11 -22.78 -38.21 1.38
C CYS A 11 -22.34 -37.09 2.33
N GLU A 12 -21.13 -37.16 2.84
CA GLU A 12 -20.51 -36.06 3.56
C GLU A 12 -20.36 -34.88 2.59
N THR A 13 -21.20 -33.87 2.72
CA THR A 13 -20.95 -32.55 2.13
C THR A 13 -19.59 -32.07 2.66
N PRO A 14 -18.65 -31.66 1.78
CA PRO A 14 -17.34 -31.14 2.21
C PRO A 14 -17.56 -30.08 3.26
N SER A 15 -16.94 -30.22 4.43
CA SER A 15 -17.13 -29.26 5.51
C SER A 15 -16.68 -27.87 5.03
N ALA A 16 -17.40 -26.82 5.38
CA ALA A 16 -17.10 -25.42 4.98
C ALA A 16 -15.65 -25.01 5.32
N SER A 17 -15.01 -25.71 6.27
CA SER A 17 -13.60 -25.56 6.62
C SER A 17 -12.64 -26.10 5.56
N ALA A 18 -12.97 -27.21 4.89
CA ALA A 18 -12.14 -27.81 3.84
C ALA A 18 -12.10 -26.95 2.57
N ASP A 19 -13.23 -26.35 2.19
CA ASP A 19 -13.31 -25.44 1.05
C ASP A 19 -12.49 -24.17 1.28
N THR A 20 -12.55 -23.59 2.47
CA THR A 20 -11.77 -22.40 2.83
C THR A 20 -10.26 -22.69 2.77
N GLN A 21 -9.81 -23.84 3.26
CA GLN A 21 -8.41 -24.26 3.17
C GLN A 21 -7.95 -24.46 1.73
N ALA A 22 -8.81 -25.00 0.87
CA ALA A 22 -8.49 -25.19 -0.56
C ALA A 22 -8.33 -23.84 -1.28
N ILE A 23 -9.16 -22.84 -0.95
CA ILE A 23 -9.04 -21.47 -1.47
C ILE A 23 -7.72 -20.85 -1.01
N ASP A 24 -7.42 -20.89 0.30
CA ASP A 24 -6.19 -20.34 0.86
C ASP A 24 -4.94 -20.99 0.24
N ARG A 25 -4.93 -22.32 0.05
CA ARG A 25 -3.82 -23.03 -0.62
C ARG A 25 -3.62 -22.58 -2.06
N SER A 26 -4.69 -22.27 -2.80
CA SER A 26 -4.59 -21.79 -4.18
C SER A 26 -3.90 -20.42 -4.28
N CYS A 27 -4.00 -19.60 -3.24
CA CYS A 27 -3.39 -18.27 -3.14
C CYS A 27 -1.93 -18.30 -2.65
N ARG A 28 -1.43 -19.42 -2.11
CA ARG A 28 -0.17 -19.53 -1.37
C ARG A 28 1.01 -18.86 -2.06
N TRP A 29 1.38 -19.33 -3.25
CA TRP A 29 2.61 -18.89 -3.89
C TRP A 29 2.56 -17.47 -4.45
N PRO A 30 1.47 -17.05 -5.16
CA PRO A 30 1.37 -15.65 -5.61
C PRO A 30 1.41 -14.64 -4.46
N VAL A 31 0.62 -14.89 -3.41
CA VAL A 31 0.52 -13.99 -2.26
C VAL A 31 1.82 -13.93 -1.47
N LEU A 32 2.44 -15.08 -1.22
CA LEU A 32 3.72 -15.15 -0.51
C LEU A 32 4.84 -14.44 -1.29
N GLY A 33 4.92 -14.64 -2.62
CA GLY A 33 5.91 -14.00 -3.46
C GLY A 33 5.75 -12.47 -3.50
N LEU A 34 4.52 -11.98 -3.62
CA LEU A 34 4.23 -10.54 -3.61
C LEU A 34 4.56 -9.88 -2.27
N PHE A 35 4.15 -10.47 -1.13
CA PHE A 35 4.50 -9.91 0.19
C PHE A 35 5.99 -10.00 0.50
N GLN A 36 6.68 -11.08 0.05
CA GLN A 36 8.11 -11.22 0.22
C GLN A 36 8.88 -10.12 -0.53
N GLY A 37 8.53 -9.90 -1.80
CA GLY A 37 9.12 -8.82 -2.59
C GLY A 37 8.78 -7.45 -2.02
N ALA A 38 7.54 -7.23 -1.59
CA ALA A 38 7.12 -5.99 -0.94
C ALA A 38 7.96 -5.70 0.33
N ALA A 39 8.16 -6.70 1.19
CA ALA A 39 8.97 -6.54 2.39
C ALA A 39 10.45 -6.21 2.08
N PHE A 40 11.01 -6.82 1.05
CA PHE A 40 12.35 -6.53 0.57
C PHE A 40 12.47 -5.08 0.08
N TRP A 41 11.57 -4.64 -0.80
CA TRP A 41 11.60 -3.29 -1.36
C TRP A 41 11.32 -2.21 -0.31
N LEU A 42 10.54 -2.51 0.72
CA LEU A 42 10.36 -1.58 1.84
C LEU A 42 11.66 -1.31 2.59
N VAL A 43 12.49 -2.33 2.80
CA VAL A 43 13.82 -2.17 3.41
C VAL A 43 14.73 -1.37 2.49
N VAL A 44 14.73 -1.63 1.18
CA VAL A 44 15.49 -0.85 0.19
C VAL A 44 15.03 0.60 0.20
N SER A 45 13.72 0.86 0.16
CA SER A 45 13.14 2.19 0.28
C SER A 45 13.61 2.90 1.54
N SER A 46 13.49 2.24 2.71
CA SER A 46 13.91 2.82 3.98
C SER A 46 15.41 3.15 4.03
N PHE A 47 16.25 2.33 3.41
CA PHE A 47 17.68 2.59 3.30
C PHE A 47 17.97 3.87 2.52
N PHE A 48 17.38 4.02 1.33
CA PHE A 48 17.56 5.21 0.51
C PHE A 48 16.88 6.45 1.11
N GLY A 49 15.76 6.29 1.83
CA GLY A 49 15.12 7.34 2.60
C GLY A 49 16.05 7.91 3.67
N ILE A 50 16.70 7.06 4.46
CA ILE A 50 17.70 7.48 5.46
C ILE A 50 18.85 8.22 4.78
N ILE A 51 19.36 7.75 3.63
CA ILE A 51 20.43 8.46 2.90
C ILE A 51 19.95 9.86 2.45
N ALA A 52 18.75 9.96 1.87
CA ALA A 52 18.18 11.23 1.44
C ALA A 52 18.00 12.20 2.62
N SER A 53 17.51 11.70 3.75
CA SER A 53 17.32 12.48 4.98
C SER A 53 18.64 12.96 5.57
N LEU A 54 19.67 12.12 5.59
CA LEU A 54 21.00 12.49 6.10
C LEU A 54 21.63 13.63 5.29
N LYS A 55 21.29 13.80 4.00
CA LYS A 55 21.76 14.91 3.17
C LYS A 55 21.31 16.29 3.69
N PHE A 56 20.18 16.37 4.40
CA PHE A 56 19.76 17.62 5.04
C PHE A 56 20.68 18.03 6.21
N HIS A 57 21.36 17.07 6.84
CA HIS A 57 22.25 17.32 7.95
C HIS A 57 23.70 17.47 7.53
N LYS A 58 24.14 16.67 6.56
CA LYS A 58 25.48 16.68 6.00
C LYS A 58 25.44 16.50 4.47
N PRO A 59 25.29 17.60 3.70
CA PRO A 59 25.14 17.54 2.24
C PRO A 59 26.30 16.82 1.53
N THR A 60 27.52 16.89 2.09
CA THR A 60 28.73 16.26 1.55
C THR A 60 28.86 14.74 1.87
N MET A 61 27.94 14.18 2.67
CA MET A 61 27.99 12.75 2.97
C MET A 61 27.85 11.92 1.69
N PHE A 62 28.77 11.00 1.43
CA PHE A 62 28.83 10.17 0.21
C PHE A 62 28.83 11.01 -1.11
N ALA A 63 29.47 12.20 -1.11
CA ALA A 63 29.51 13.08 -2.28
C ALA A 63 30.20 12.44 -3.49
N ASP A 64 31.19 11.58 -3.25
CA ASP A 64 31.98 10.91 -4.28
C ASP A 64 31.23 9.76 -4.99
N CYS A 65 30.07 9.35 -4.45
CA CYS A 65 29.24 8.31 -5.05
C CYS A 65 27.99 8.91 -5.68
N ALA A 66 27.91 8.88 -7.00
CA ALA A 66 26.78 9.43 -7.75
C ALA A 66 25.43 8.78 -7.39
N TRP A 67 25.43 7.50 -6.98
CA TRP A 67 24.22 6.78 -6.58
C TRP A 67 23.57 7.34 -5.30
N PHE A 68 24.37 7.95 -4.44
CA PHE A 68 23.93 8.54 -3.18
C PHE A 68 23.76 10.06 -3.26
N SER A 69 23.70 10.63 -4.48
CA SER A 69 23.22 12.02 -4.63
C SER A 69 21.77 12.13 -4.12
N TYR A 70 21.40 13.31 -3.59
CA TYR A 70 20.06 13.52 -3.03
C TYR A 70 18.94 13.16 -4.03
N GLY A 71 19.02 13.68 -5.27
CA GLY A 71 17.99 13.46 -6.28
C GLY A 71 17.80 11.97 -6.66
N ARG A 72 18.90 11.19 -6.73
CA ARG A 72 18.80 9.75 -7.01
C ARG A 72 18.29 8.97 -5.79
N ALA A 73 18.84 9.26 -4.62
CA ALA A 73 18.43 8.59 -3.39
C ALA A 73 16.94 8.85 -3.06
N TYR A 74 16.49 10.09 -3.24
CA TYR A 74 15.10 10.48 -3.05
C TYR A 74 14.16 9.76 -4.03
N ALA A 75 14.47 9.79 -5.33
CA ALA A 75 13.68 9.11 -6.34
C ALA A 75 13.63 7.59 -6.15
N VAL A 76 14.76 6.95 -5.76
CA VAL A 76 14.77 5.52 -5.43
C VAL A 76 13.89 5.23 -4.21
N TRP A 77 13.97 6.07 -3.16
CA TRP A 77 13.16 5.93 -1.98
C TRP A 77 11.66 5.92 -2.30
N GLU A 78 11.16 6.92 -3.01
CA GLU A 78 9.73 7.05 -3.33
C GLU A 78 9.24 5.93 -4.25
N ASN A 79 10.00 5.61 -5.30
CA ASN A 79 9.60 4.57 -6.24
C ASN A 79 9.69 3.16 -5.64
N ALA A 80 10.70 2.87 -4.82
CA ALA A 80 10.77 1.62 -4.09
C ALA A 80 9.63 1.48 -3.07
N LEU A 81 9.18 2.59 -2.45
CA LEU A 81 8.03 2.59 -1.55
C LEU A 81 6.74 2.29 -2.32
N VAL A 82 6.45 3.04 -3.38
CA VAL A 82 5.17 2.92 -4.08
C VAL A 82 5.13 1.66 -4.93
N TYR A 83 6.04 1.50 -5.88
CA TYR A 83 6.02 0.38 -6.82
C TYR A 83 6.63 -0.89 -6.25
N GLY A 84 7.59 -0.76 -5.32
CA GLY A 84 8.22 -1.91 -4.68
C GLY A 84 7.40 -2.48 -3.52
N PHE A 85 6.81 -1.62 -2.67
CA PHE A 85 6.07 -2.07 -1.49
C PHE A 85 4.55 -1.90 -1.64
N CYS A 86 4.03 -0.70 -1.95
CA CYS A 86 2.59 -0.45 -1.90
C CYS A 86 1.84 -1.29 -2.94
N VAL A 87 2.29 -1.31 -4.19
CA VAL A 87 1.57 -2.02 -5.27
C VAL A 87 1.57 -3.54 -5.06
N PRO A 88 2.69 -4.23 -4.82
CA PRO A 88 2.67 -5.68 -4.64
C PRO A 88 1.96 -6.10 -3.35
N SER A 89 2.02 -5.33 -2.26
CA SER A 89 1.27 -5.64 -1.05
C SER A 89 -0.24 -5.47 -1.24
N ALA A 90 -0.68 -4.42 -1.96
CA ALA A 90 -2.07 -4.24 -2.36
C ALA A 90 -2.57 -5.39 -3.24
N MET A 91 -1.76 -5.79 -4.22
CA MET A 91 -2.08 -6.91 -5.12
C MET A 91 -2.19 -8.23 -4.34
N ALA A 92 -1.25 -8.51 -3.43
CA ALA A 92 -1.29 -9.71 -2.59
C ALA A 92 -2.55 -9.79 -1.73
N ALA A 93 -2.87 -8.70 -1.02
CA ALA A 93 -4.09 -8.62 -0.22
C ALA A 93 -5.35 -8.69 -1.09
N GLY A 94 -5.36 -8.00 -2.23
CA GLY A 94 -6.49 -7.93 -3.16
C GLY A 94 -6.82 -9.29 -3.79
N ILE A 95 -5.82 -10.01 -4.30
CA ILE A 95 -5.99 -11.35 -4.89
C ILE A 95 -6.59 -12.30 -3.85
N TRP A 96 -6.07 -12.30 -2.64
CA TRP A 96 -6.58 -13.14 -1.57
C TRP A 96 -8.00 -12.76 -1.15
N LEU A 97 -8.30 -11.46 -1.04
CA LEU A 97 -9.66 -10.97 -0.72
C LEU A 97 -10.67 -11.39 -1.79
N ILE A 98 -10.34 -11.28 -3.08
CA ILE A 98 -11.21 -11.66 -4.18
C ILE A 98 -11.53 -13.15 -4.11
N ALA A 99 -10.52 -14.00 -3.92
CA ALA A 99 -10.71 -15.45 -3.83
C ALA A 99 -11.53 -15.84 -2.58
N THR A 100 -11.19 -15.28 -1.42
CA THR A 100 -11.81 -15.61 -0.13
C THR A 100 -13.26 -15.12 -0.05
N LEU A 101 -13.52 -13.85 -0.39
CA LEU A 101 -14.87 -13.29 -0.37
C LEU A 101 -15.75 -13.82 -1.51
N GLY A 102 -15.16 -14.18 -2.65
CA GLY A 102 -15.84 -14.82 -3.77
C GLY A 102 -16.10 -16.32 -3.56
N ARG A 103 -15.56 -16.91 -2.47
CA ARG A 103 -15.60 -18.35 -2.21
C ARG A 103 -15.19 -19.20 -3.41
N VAL A 104 -14.08 -18.81 -4.06
CA VAL A 104 -13.59 -19.44 -5.28
C VAL A 104 -12.08 -19.62 -5.21
N LYS A 105 -11.58 -20.75 -5.72
CA LYS A 105 -10.14 -20.98 -5.87
C LYS A 105 -9.57 -19.98 -6.85
N LEU A 106 -8.34 -19.54 -6.59
CA LEU A 106 -7.62 -18.60 -7.44
C LEU A 106 -7.41 -19.20 -8.84
N CYS A 107 -7.80 -18.45 -9.87
CA CYS A 107 -7.58 -18.83 -11.26
C CYS A 107 -6.15 -18.51 -11.70
N TYR A 108 -5.54 -19.41 -12.43
CA TYR A 108 -4.21 -19.25 -13.04
C TYR A 108 -3.10 -18.84 -12.03
N PRO A 109 -2.91 -19.56 -10.91
CA PRO A 109 -1.93 -19.17 -9.89
C PRO A 109 -0.49 -19.13 -10.42
N VAL A 110 -0.14 -19.97 -11.41
CA VAL A 110 1.19 -19.98 -12.05
C VAL A 110 1.43 -18.67 -12.83
N VAL A 111 0.43 -18.20 -13.57
CA VAL A 111 0.50 -16.92 -14.31
C VAL A 111 0.64 -15.74 -13.34
N LEU A 112 -0.06 -15.79 -12.22
CA LEU A 112 0.07 -14.78 -11.17
C LEU A 112 1.48 -14.77 -10.55
N VAL A 113 2.09 -15.93 -10.32
CA VAL A 113 3.49 -16.02 -9.84
C VAL A 113 4.45 -15.45 -10.89
N ALA A 114 4.25 -15.75 -12.17
CA ALA A 114 5.05 -15.19 -13.27
C ALA A 114 4.89 -13.66 -13.33
N GLY A 115 3.64 -13.15 -13.24
CA GLY A 115 3.36 -11.72 -13.17
C GLY A 115 4.03 -11.05 -11.96
N ALA A 116 3.95 -11.66 -10.78
CA ALA A 116 4.61 -11.14 -9.58
C ALA A 116 6.14 -11.04 -9.74
N LYS A 117 6.77 -12.07 -10.32
CA LYS A 117 8.21 -12.04 -10.61
C LYS A 117 8.57 -10.95 -11.62
N LEU A 118 7.79 -10.84 -12.69
CA LEU A 118 7.99 -9.81 -13.72
C LEU A 118 7.83 -8.41 -13.13
N TRP A 119 6.87 -8.21 -12.21
CA TRP A 119 6.73 -6.95 -11.48
C TRP A 119 8.00 -6.59 -10.70
N HIS A 120 8.52 -7.51 -9.89
CA HIS A 120 9.73 -7.25 -9.10
C HIS A 120 10.98 -7.05 -9.96
N ILE A 121 11.07 -7.72 -11.11
CA ILE A 121 12.13 -7.47 -12.11
C ILE A 121 11.98 -6.05 -12.68
N GLY A 122 10.77 -5.62 -13.03
CA GLY A 122 10.49 -4.27 -13.50
C GLY A 122 10.88 -3.20 -12.50
N VAL A 123 10.56 -3.41 -11.21
CA VAL A 123 10.98 -2.52 -10.11
C VAL A 123 12.52 -2.48 -10.02
N PHE A 124 13.18 -3.63 -10.02
CA PHE A 124 14.65 -3.69 -9.95
C PHE A 124 15.30 -2.91 -11.11
N VAL A 125 14.88 -3.18 -12.34
CA VAL A 125 15.39 -2.53 -13.55
C VAL A 125 15.13 -1.02 -13.51
N GLY A 126 13.94 -0.61 -13.03
CA GLY A 126 13.59 0.80 -12.91
C GLY A 126 14.44 1.54 -11.88
N LEU A 127 14.61 0.98 -10.67
CA LEU A 127 15.45 1.58 -9.62
C LEU A 127 16.92 1.63 -10.04
N PHE A 128 17.40 0.60 -10.72
CA PHE A 128 18.75 0.59 -11.28
C PHE A 128 18.92 1.68 -12.34
N GLY A 129 17.93 1.91 -13.21
CA GLY A 129 17.89 3.00 -14.16
C GLY A 129 18.01 4.37 -13.47
N ILE A 130 17.23 4.64 -12.42
CA ILE A 130 17.32 5.87 -11.62
C ILE A 130 18.74 6.07 -11.06
N LEU A 131 19.34 5.01 -10.49
CA LEU A 131 20.68 5.08 -9.93
C LEU A 131 21.75 5.39 -10.99
N HIS A 132 21.54 4.99 -12.25
CA HIS A 132 22.43 5.32 -13.37
C HIS A 132 22.13 6.69 -14.01
N GLY A 133 21.06 7.37 -13.58
CA GLY A 133 20.70 8.70 -14.07
C GLY A 133 19.69 8.68 -15.22
N ASP A 134 19.15 7.52 -15.59
CA ASP A 134 18.05 7.39 -16.53
C ASP A 134 16.72 7.50 -15.77
N SER A 135 16.37 8.72 -15.38
CA SER A 135 15.19 9.06 -14.59
C SER A 135 14.37 10.13 -15.27
N THR A 136 13.04 10.06 -15.16
CA THR A 136 12.18 11.18 -15.54
C THR A 136 12.19 12.25 -14.43
N GLY A 137 11.70 13.45 -14.74
CA GLY A 137 11.53 14.51 -13.73
C GLY A 137 10.14 14.55 -13.11
N TYR A 138 9.31 13.52 -13.29
CA TYR A 138 7.94 13.50 -12.76
C TYR A 138 7.89 12.76 -11.42
N GLU A 139 7.59 13.48 -10.36
CA GLU A 139 7.43 12.94 -9.00
C GLU A 139 6.42 11.76 -9.00
N TRP A 140 6.79 10.66 -8.37
CA TRP A 140 6.07 9.38 -8.34
C TRP A 140 6.00 8.62 -9.68
N LEU A 141 6.72 9.05 -10.72
CA LEU A 141 6.79 8.41 -12.02
C LEU A 141 8.21 8.45 -12.60
N GLU A 142 9.24 8.42 -11.76
CA GLU A 142 10.64 8.62 -12.15
C GLU A 142 11.24 7.45 -12.93
N PHE A 143 10.57 6.32 -13.00
CA PHE A 143 11.07 5.14 -13.71
C PHE A 143 11.25 5.39 -15.21
N PRO A 144 12.34 4.84 -15.82
CA PRO A 144 12.54 4.86 -17.27
C PRO A 144 11.40 4.15 -18.03
N ARG A 145 11.20 4.54 -19.29
CA ARG A 145 10.12 4.00 -20.16
C ARG A 145 10.10 2.48 -20.23
N TYR A 146 11.28 1.84 -20.35
CA TYR A 146 11.39 0.38 -20.46
C TYR A 146 10.90 -0.32 -19.18
N ALA A 147 11.20 0.23 -18.01
CA ALA A 147 10.72 -0.32 -16.75
C ALA A 147 9.21 -0.13 -16.60
N MET A 148 8.68 1.05 -16.96
CA MET A 148 7.25 1.35 -16.91
C MET A 148 6.42 0.43 -17.81
N ALA A 149 6.91 0.09 -19.00
CA ALA A 149 6.24 -0.86 -19.88
C ALA A 149 6.13 -2.26 -19.26
N VAL A 150 7.21 -2.75 -18.64
CA VAL A 150 7.24 -4.03 -17.93
C VAL A 150 6.26 -4.02 -16.74
N LEU A 151 6.26 -2.94 -15.94
CA LEU A 151 5.38 -2.81 -14.79
C LEU A 151 3.91 -2.78 -15.20
N LEU A 152 3.55 -1.99 -16.22
CA LEU A 152 2.19 -1.92 -16.73
C LEU A 152 1.72 -3.29 -17.23
N GLY A 153 2.51 -3.94 -18.08
CA GLY A 153 2.18 -5.27 -18.62
C GLY A 153 2.03 -6.33 -17.52
N SER A 154 2.92 -6.34 -16.54
CA SER A 154 2.87 -7.23 -15.38
C SER A 154 1.62 -6.99 -14.52
N TYR A 155 1.28 -5.73 -14.24
CA TYR A 155 0.09 -5.40 -13.46
C TYR A 155 -1.19 -5.83 -14.18
N VAL A 156 -1.32 -5.52 -15.47
CA VAL A 156 -2.47 -5.91 -16.29
C VAL A 156 -2.63 -7.44 -16.28
N LEU A 157 -1.53 -8.18 -16.46
CA LEU A 157 -1.55 -9.65 -16.43
C LEU A 157 -2.12 -10.18 -15.09
N MET A 158 -1.63 -9.65 -13.97
CA MET A 158 -2.13 -10.04 -12.64
C MET A 158 -3.58 -9.62 -12.42
N SER A 159 -3.97 -8.42 -12.87
CA SER A 159 -5.33 -7.91 -12.74
C SER A 159 -6.33 -8.73 -13.55
N VAL A 160 -5.98 -9.16 -14.77
CA VAL A 160 -6.83 -10.05 -15.58
C VAL A 160 -7.08 -11.38 -14.85
N CYS A 161 -6.05 -12.00 -14.27
CA CYS A 161 -6.23 -13.22 -13.49
C CYS A 161 -7.16 -13.02 -12.27
N ALA A 162 -7.01 -11.87 -11.57
CA ALA A 162 -7.87 -11.51 -10.45
C ALA A 162 -9.34 -11.28 -10.90
N LEU A 163 -9.55 -10.60 -12.02
CA LEU A 163 -10.89 -10.37 -12.60
C LEU A 163 -11.53 -11.67 -13.07
N VAL A 164 -10.79 -12.58 -13.70
CA VAL A 164 -11.30 -13.93 -14.06
C VAL A 164 -11.67 -14.71 -12.80
N THR A 165 -10.89 -14.60 -11.74
CA THR A 165 -11.23 -15.23 -10.44
C THR A 165 -12.53 -14.63 -9.90
N HIS A 166 -12.67 -13.31 -9.94
CA HIS A 166 -13.90 -12.64 -9.53
C HIS A 166 -15.11 -13.06 -10.36
N ALA A 167 -14.97 -13.19 -11.69
CA ALA A 167 -16.05 -13.60 -12.58
C ALA A 167 -16.58 -15.01 -12.26
N ARG A 168 -15.71 -15.89 -11.74
CA ARG A 168 -16.05 -17.27 -11.34
C ARG A 168 -16.51 -17.41 -9.88
N ARG A 169 -16.77 -16.29 -9.18
CA ARG A 169 -17.18 -16.32 -7.77
C ARG A 169 -18.48 -17.11 -7.57
N ALA A 170 -18.52 -17.87 -6.49
CA ALA A 170 -19.73 -18.56 -6.04
C ALA A 170 -20.65 -17.63 -5.25
N GLU A 171 -20.10 -16.70 -4.46
CA GLU A 171 -20.84 -15.72 -3.68
C GLU A 171 -21.31 -14.56 -4.59
N ARG A 172 -22.62 -14.35 -4.67
CA ARG A 172 -23.19 -13.28 -5.51
C ARG A 172 -23.24 -11.92 -4.80
N THR A 173 -23.41 -11.92 -3.49
CA THR A 173 -23.47 -10.69 -2.69
C THR A 173 -22.07 -10.12 -2.54
N LEU A 174 -21.88 -8.86 -2.94
CA LEU A 174 -20.56 -8.24 -2.89
C LEU A 174 -20.36 -7.53 -1.54
N HIS A 175 -19.41 -8.02 -0.76
CA HIS A 175 -18.94 -7.33 0.45
C HIS A 175 -18.30 -5.98 0.06
N PRO A 176 -18.41 -4.91 0.88
CA PRO A 176 -17.78 -3.61 0.58
C PRO A 176 -16.30 -3.71 0.16
N SER A 177 -15.51 -4.55 0.82
CA SER A 177 -14.09 -4.79 0.43
C SER A 177 -13.90 -5.24 -1.02
N HIS A 178 -14.85 -5.97 -1.60
CA HIS A 178 -14.81 -6.33 -3.02
C HIS A 178 -14.85 -5.09 -3.93
N TRP A 179 -15.77 -4.15 -3.66
CA TRP A 179 -15.91 -2.91 -4.42
C TRP A 179 -14.60 -2.11 -4.40
N PHE A 180 -14.04 -1.91 -3.22
CA PHE A 180 -12.78 -1.19 -3.06
C PHE A 180 -11.62 -1.88 -3.77
N THR A 181 -11.52 -3.21 -3.64
CA THR A 181 -10.42 -3.98 -4.26
C THR A 181 -10.53 -4.01 -5.78
N LEU A 182 -11.73 -4.23 -6.32
CA LEU A 182 -11.96 -4.23 -7.78
C LEU A 182 -11.70 -2.85 -8.38
N ALA A 183 -12.16 -1.79 -7.70
CA ALA A 183 -11.87 -0.43 -8.13
C ALA A 183 -10.36 -0.14 -8.12
N ALA A 184 -9.63 -0.56 -7.09
CA ALA A 184 -8.18 -0.38 -7.03
C ALA A 184 -7.45 -1.12 -8.16
N LEU A 185 -7.89 -2.36 -8.48
CA LEU A 185 -7.33 -3.14 -9.60
C LEU A 185 -7.52 -2.47 -10.96
N PHE A 186 -8.64 -1.79 -11.16
CA PHE A 186 -8.91 -1.06 -12.40
C PHE A 186 -8.24 0.32 -12.42
N TRP A 187 -8.24 1.02 -11.28
CA TRP A 187 -7.76 2.39 -11.18
C TRP A 187 -6.28 2.53 -11.50
N PHE A 188 -5.46 1.66 -10.92
CA PHE A 188 -4.01 1.74 -11.09
C PHE A 188 -3.54 1.63 -12.56
N PRO A 189 -3.91 0.59 -13.32
CA PRO A 189 -3.47 0.49 -14.71
C PRO A 189 -4.03 1.62 -15.59
N TRP A 190 -5.23 2.12 -15.28
CA TRP A 190 -5.81 3.26 -15.98
C TRP A 190 -4.97 4.54 -15.79
N ILE A 191 -4.71 4.94 -14.54
CA ILE A 191 -3.92 6.15 -14.29
C ILE A 191 -2.48 6.00 -14.77
N LEU A 192 -1.88 4.82 -14.57
CA LEU A 192 -0.51 4.53 -14.98
C LEU A 192 -0.35 4.55 -16.50
N SER A 193 -1.25 3.90 -17.25
CA SER A 193 -1.21 3.90 -18.72
C SER A 193 -1.41 5.31 -19.29
N THR A 194 -2.32 6.10 -18.72
CA THR A 194 -2.56 7.48 -19.14
C THR A 194 -1.31 8.34 -18.91
N ALA A 195 -0.71 8.29 -17.72
CA ALA A 195 0.51 9.03 -17.41
C ALA A 195 1.69 8.54 -18.27
N PHE A 196 1.87 7.24 -18.43
CA PHE A 196 2.91 6.65 -19.25
C PHE A 196 2.81 7.10 -20.73
N MET A 197 1.59 7.04 -21.30
CA MET A 197 1.35 7.52 -22.68
C MET A 197 1.67 8.99 -22.84
N LEU A 198 1.12 9.85 -21.97
CA LEU A 198 1.11 11.30 -22.16
C LEU A 198 2.35 12.01 -21.61
N LEU A 199 3.12 11.37 -20.73
CA LEU A 199 4.33 11.97 -20.16
C LEU A 199 5.62 11.31 -20.68
N GLN A 200 5.59 10.04 -21.09
CA GLN A 200 6.80 9.32 -21.46
C GLN A 200 6.82 8.84 -22.92
N LEU A 201 5.74 8.27 -23.46
CA LEU A 201 5.72 7.73 -24.84
C LEU A 201 5.47 8.85 -25.87
N TYR A 202 4.43 9.63 -25.67
CA TYR A 202 4.03 10.76 -26.52
C TYR A 202 3.91 12.02 -25.66
N PRO A 203 5.05 12.59 -25.20
CA PRO A 203 5.04 13.65 -24.21
C PRO A 203 4.26 14.87 -24.70
N VAL A 204 3.20 15.22 -23.97
CA VAL A 204 2.52 16.51 -24.15
C VAL A 204 3.45 17.65 -23.77
N ARG A 205 3.23 18.82 -24.33
CA ARG A 205 4.09 19.98 -24.12
C ARG A 205 3.40 21.05 -23.27
N GLY A 206 4.23 21.91 -22.67
CA GLY A 206 3.76 23.05 -21.90
C GLY A 206 3.05 22.65 -20.60
N VAL A 207 2.09 23.47 -20.17
CA VAL A 207 1.41 23.34 -18.87
C VAL A 207 0.61 22.03 -18.73
N ALA A 208 0.15 21.46 -19.85
CA ALA A 208 -0.56 20.18 -19.84
C ALA A 208 0.29 19.05 -19.24
N GLN A 209 1.62 19.11 -19.41
CA GLN A 209 2.56 18.15 -18.82
C GLN A 209 2.50 18.16 -17.28
N ALA A 210 2.53 19.35 -16.68
CA ALA A 210 2.41 19.51 -15.22
C ALA A 210 1.02 19.09 -14.72
N ALA A 211 -0.03 19.46 -15.44
CA ALA A 211 -1.39 19.08 -15.08
C ALA A 211 -1.58 17.56 -15.04
N ILE A 212 -1.03 16.82 -16.01
CA ILE A 212 -1.10 15.35 -16.05
C ILE A 212 -0.26 14.73 -14.92
N ALA A 213 0.93 15.28 -14.64
CA ALA A 213 1.76 14.80 -13.55
C ALA A 213 1.05 14.97 -12.19
N TRP A 214 0.45 16.11 -11.92
CA TRP A 214 -0.33 16.38 -10.71
C TRP A 214 -1.59 15.51 -10.63
N TRP A 215 -2.30 15.35 -11.74
CA TRP A 215 -3.45 14.45 -11.81
C TRP A 215 -3.07 13.01 -11.50
N TYR A 216 -1.94 12.53 -12.05
CA TYR A 216 -1.44 11.19 -11.78
C TYR A 216 -1.10 11.00 -10.30
N SER A 217 -0.28 11.88 -9.73
CA SER A 217 0.11 11.79 -8.33
C SER A 217 -1.08 11.91 -7.37
N GLY A 218 -2.04 12.81 -7.65
CA GLY A 218 -3.27 12.93 -6.88
C GLY A 218 -4.11 11.65 -6.91
N ASN A 219 -4.33 11.08 -8.09
CA ASN A 219 -5.09 9.83 -8.23
C ASN A 219 -4.37 8.62 -7.63
N LEU A 220 -3.05 8.54 -7.75
CA LEU A 220 -2.23 7.49 -7.13
C LEU A 220 -2.30 7.55 -5.61
N LEU A 221 -1.99 8.71 -5.04
CA LEU A 221 -1.78 8.88 -3.61
C LEU A 221 -3.07 9.09 -2.82
N VAL A 222 -4.12 9.67 -3.42
CA VAL A 222 -5.39 9.90 -2.71
C VAL A 222 -6.40 8.81 -3.02
N VAL A 223 -6.65 8.51 -4.29
CA VAL A 223 -7.73 7.58 -4.66
C VAL A 223 -7.27 6.13 -4.58
N TRP A 224 -6.25 5.76 -5.37
CA TRP A 224 -5.82 4.37 -5.45
C TRP A 224 -5.33 3.82 -4.12
N LEU A 225 -4.50 4.58 -3.42
CA LEU A 225 -3.96 4.16 -2.12
C LEU A 225 -5.09 3.96 -1.08
N ALA A 226 -6.08 4.85 -1.07
CA ALA A 226 -7.22 4.72 -0.17
C ALA A 226 -8.15 3.57 -0.59
N LEU A 227 -8.39 3.36 -1.88
CA LEU A 227 -9.18 2.22 -2.34
C LEU A 227 -8.55 0.89 -1.92
N ALA A 228 -7.27 0.69 -2.21
CA ALA A 228 -6.55 -0.54 -1.85
C ALA A 228 -6.48 -0.75 -0.33
N GLY A 229 -6.13 0.30 0.42
CA GLY A 229 -6.02 0.23 1.88
C GLY A 229 -7.36 0.05 2.59
N LEU A 230 -8.42 0.76 2.18
CA LEU A 230 -9.76 0.59 2.75
C LEU A 230 -10.39 -0.76 2.37
N GLY A 231 -10.10 -1.30 1.19
CA GLY A 231 -10.48 -2.65 0.81
C GLY A 231 -10.00 -3.69 1.83
N ALA A 232 -8.73 -3.60 2.24
CA ALA A 232 -8.18 -4.44 3.31
C ALA A 232 -8.76 -4.07 4.69
N THR A 233 -8.90 -2.78 5.00
CA THR A 233 -9.39 -2.29 6.29
C THR A 233 -10.81 -2.78 6.59
N PHE A 234 -11.74 -2.67 5.66
CA PHE A 234 -13.15 -3.07 5.88
C PHE A 234 -13.33 -4.58 5.99
N TYR A 235 -12.36 -5.38 5.57
CA TYR A 235 -12.33 -6.81 5.84
C TYR A 235 -11.67 -7.11 7.18
N LEU A 236 -10.49 -6.54 7.43
CA LEU A 236 -9.67 -6.88 8.59
C LEU A 236 -10.24 -6.32 9.89
N LEU A 237 -10.73 -5.07 9.87
CA LEU A 237 -11.20 -4.40 11.08
C LEU A 237 -12.31 -5.17 11.81
N PRO A 238 -13.42 -5.58 11.16
CA PRO A 238 -14.46 -6.35 11.81
C PRO A 238 -13.98 -7.73 12.26
N LYS A 239 -13.14 -8.40 11.46
CA LYS A 239 -12.57 -9.71 11.79
C LYS A 239 -11.66 -9.67 13.02
N LEU A 240 -10.81 -8.66 13.12
CA LEU A 240 -9.85 -8.52 14.21
C LEU A 240 -10.46 -7.91 15.48
N ALA A 241 -11.52 -7.13 15.33
CA ALA A 241 -12.29 -6.57 16.44
C ALA A 241 -13.36 -7.55 16.97
N GLU A 242 -13.56 -8.70 16.32
CA GLU A 242 -14.61 -9.68 16.61
C GLU A 242 -16.01 -9.03 16.65
N ARG A 243 -16.25 -8.11 15.71
CA ARG A 243 -17.51 -7.36 15.59
C ARG A 243 -17.93 -7.30 14.13
N PRO A 244 -19.23 -7.29 13.81
CA PRO A 244 -19.67 -7.07 12.44
C PRO A 244 -19.31 -5.65 11.98
N LEU A 245 -19.11 -5.46 10.68
CA LEU A 245 -19.03 -4.13 10.10
C LEU A 245 -20.35 -3.39 10.36
N GLN A 246 -20.27 -2.23 11.00
CA GLN A 246 -21.45 -1.51 11.49
C GLN A 246 -22.47 -1.21 10.37
N SER A 247 -21.97 -0.79 9.19
CA SER A 247 -22.85 -0.47 8.07
C SER A 247 -22.15 -0.65 6.74
N SER A 248 -22.66 -1.53 5.89
CA SER A 248 -22.21 -1.65 4.51
C SER A 248 -22.61 -0.43 3.66
N HIS A 249 -23.74 0.22 3.97
CA HIS A 249 -24.16 1.45 3.29
C HIS A 249 -23.18 2.59 3.54
N THR A 250 -22.70 2.76 4.77
CA THR A 250 -21.65 3.76 5.06
C THR A 250 -20.37 3.46 4.30
N ALA A 251 -19.97 2.18 4.17
CA ALA A 251 -18.79 1.82 3.38
C ALA A 251 -18.95 2.15 1.89
N HIS A 252 -20.13 1.92 1.30
CA HIS A 252 -20.43 2.33 -0.08
C HIS A 252 -20.49 3.85 -0.22
N PHE A 253 -21.02 4.57 0.77
CA PHE A 253 -20.99 6.03 0.78
C PHE A 253 -19.56 6.57 0.78
N ILE A 254 -18.68 6.00 1.60
CA ILE A 254 -17.24 6.31 1.61
C ILE A 254 -16.63 6.05 0.23
N PHE A 255 -16.95 4.92 -0.39
CA PHE A 255 -16.44 4.56 -1.72
C PHE A 255 -16.79 5.63 -2.77
N TRP A 256 -18.04 5.97 -2.90
CA TRP A 256 -18.48 6.92 -3.92
C TRP A 256 -18.00 8.35 -3.66
N THR A 257 -18.03 8.82 -2.41
CA THR A 257 -17.57 10.18 -2.07
C THR A 257 -16.04 10.31 -2.21
N LEU A 258 -15.30 9.25 -1.89
CA LEU A 258 -13.84 9.24 -2.09
C LEU A 258 -13.47 9.31 -3.57
N ILE A 259 -14.13 8.53 -4.43
CA ILE A 259 -13.89 8.57 -5.88
C ILE A 259 -14.35 9.93 -6.44
N LEU A 260 -15.56 10.36 -6.12
CA LEU A 260 -16.13 11.61 -6.64
C LEU A 260 -15.22 12.81 -6.37
N PHE A 261 -14.73 12.96 -5.15
CA PHE A 261 -13.90 14.10 -4.77
C PHE A 261 -12.42 13.86 -5.01
N GLY A 262 -11.92 12.67 -4.66
CA GLY A 262 -10.49 12.37 -4.71
C GLY A 262 -9.87 12.45 -6.11
N THR A 263 -10.62 12.18 -7.18
CA THR A 263 -10.13 12.25 -8.57
C THR A 263 -9.72 13.63 -9.05
N TRP A 264 -10.26 14.67 -8.44
CA TRP A 264 -10.03 16.06 -8.84
C TRP A 264 -8.95 16.75 -8.01
N VAL A 265 -8.44 16.10 -6.97
CA VAL A 265 -7.42 16.65 -6.07
C VAL A 265 -6.03 16.56 -6.71
N GLY A 266 -5.16 17.52 -6.39
CA GLY A 266 -3.74 17.49 -6.70
C GLY A 266 -3.27 18.65 -7.56
N ILE A 267 -4.15 19.42 -8.19
CA ILE A 267 -3.77 20.61 -8.96
C ILE A 267 -3.62 21.77 -7.97
N PRO A 268 -2.39 22.33 -7.82
CA PRO A 268 -2.14 23.40 -6.86
C PRO A 268 -2.75 24.72 -7.31
N GLY A 269 -3.17 25.54 -6.35
CA GLY A 269 -3.56 26.93 -6.59
C GLY A 269 -2.39 27.74 -7.14
N GLY A 270 -2.71 28.66 -8.08
CA GLY A 270 -1.69 29.43 -8.78
C GLY A 270 -0.97 28.71 -9.92
N ALA A 271 -1.35 27.46 -10.22
CA ALA A 271 -0.90 26.79 -11.45
C ALA A 271 -1.30 27.61 -12.68
N ALA A 272 -0.41 27.67 -13.70
CA ALA A 272 -0.68 28.39 -14.95
C ALA A 272 -1.67 27.62 -15.84
N LEU A 273 -2.83 27.30 -15.30
CA LEU A 273 -3.96 26.58 -15.88
C LEU A 273 -5.21 27.46 -15.88
N PRO A 274 -6.24 27.12 -16.69
CA PRO A 274 -7.54 27.78 -16.57
C PRO A 274 -8.05 27.78 -15.13
N ALA A 275 -8.50 28.93 -14.62
CA ALA A 275 -8.82 29.15 -13.19
C ALA A 275 -9.81 28.15 -12.60
N TRP A 276 -10.68 27.56 -13.39
CA TRP A 276 -11.63 26.55 -12.96
C TRP A 276 -10.96 25.25 -12.48
N MET A 277 -9.79 24.87 -13.03
CA MET A 277 -9.11 23.63 -12.67
C MET A 277 -8.55 23.67 -11.25
N PRO A 278 -7.72 24.66 -10.84
CA PRO A 278 -7.30 24.78 -9.44
C PRO A 278 -8.48 24.99 -8.48
N SER A 279 -9.51 25.76 -8.88
CA SER A 279 -10.70 25.97 -8.05
C SER A 279 -11.50 24.69 -7.82
N LEU A 280 -11.64 23.85 -8.84
CA LEU A 280 -12.24 22.53 -8.72
C LEU A 280 -11.42 21.63 -7.78
N SER A 281 -10.10 21.62 -7.94
CA SER A 281 -9.19 20.85 -7.08
C SER A 281 -9.27 21.27 -5.61
N ALA A 282 -9.29 22.58 -5.34
CA ALA A 282 -9.47 23.13 -4.00
C ALA A 282 -10.81 22.74 -3.38
N SER A 283 -11.92 22.89 -4.14
CA SER A 283 -13.26 22.50 -3.69
C SER A 283 -13.35 21.00 -3.41
N ALA A 284 -12.77 20.18 -4.29
CA ALA A 284 -12.72 18.73 -4.12
C ALA A 284 -11.90 18.32 -2.88
N SER A 285 -10.79 19.00 -2.62
CA SER A 285 -9.98 18.80 -1.41
C SER A 285 -10.79 19.07 -0.15
N LEU A 286 -11.54 20.17 -0.09
CA LEU A 286 -12.46 20.47 1.04
C LEU A 286 -13.52 19.39 1.22
N MET A 287 -14.10 18.89 0.13
CA MET A 287 -15.13 17.86 0.17
C MET A 287 -14.60 16.50 0.66
N LEU A 288 -13.28 16.26 0.69
CA LEU A 288 -12.70 15.06 1.30
C LEU A 288 -12.93 14.96 2.82
N LEU A 289 -13.36 16.04 3.48
CA LEU A 289 -13.86 15.97 4.87
C LEU A 289 -15.06 15.03 5.01
N VAL A 290 -15.89 14.90 3.96
CA VAL A 290 -17.07 14.02 3.98
C VAL A 290 -16.68 12.55 4.11
N PRO A 291 -15.88 11.96 3.21
CA PRO A 291 -15.41 10.59 3.41
C PRO A 291 -14.52 10.44 4.64
N ALA A 292 -13.73 11.44 5.03
CA ALA A 292 -12.91 11.39 6.24
C ALA A 292 -13.77 11.19 7.50
N LEU A 293 -14.82 11.99 7.66
CA LEU A 293 -15.77 11.85 8.76
C LEU A 293 -16.50 10.50 8.72
N ALA A 294 -16.93 10.08 7.55
CA ALA A 294 -17.61 8.79 7.38
C ALA A 294 -16.70 7.61 7.74
N ILE A 295 -15.41 7.64 7.35
CA ILE A 295 -14.40 6.64 7.74
C ILE A 295 -14.23 6.63 9.27
N PHE A 296 -14.07 7.80 9.89
CA PHE A 296 -13.92 7.92 11.33
C PHE A 296 -15.11 7.31 12.08
N LEU A 297 -16.33 7.65 11.69
CA LEU A 297 -17.55 7.12 12.30
C LEU A 297 -17.67 5.60 12.10
N CYS A 298 -17.41 5.10 10.89
CA CYS A 298 -17.44 3.68 10.59
C CYS A 298 -16.44 2.89 11.45
N VAL A 299 -15.20 3.36 11.56
CA VAL A 299 -14.15 2.73 12.38
C VAL A 299 -14.53 2.77 13.86
N ARG A 300 -14.96 3.92 14.36
CA ARG A 300 -15.37 4.08 15.76
C ARG A 300 -16.53 3.15 16.11
N GLN A 301 -17.58 3.12 15.30
CA GLN A 301 -18.76 2.30 15.54
C GLN A 301 -18.43 0.79 15.44
N THR A 302 -17.64 0.37 14.46
CA THR A 302 -17.22 -1.03 14.32
C THR A 302 -16.36 -1.51 15.48
N THR A 303 -15.51 -0.64 16.05
CA THR A 303 -14.64 -1.00 17.18
C THR A 303 -15.26 -0.74 18.56
N SER A 304 -16.40 -0.04 18.63
CA SER A 304 -17.11 0.21 19.87
C SER A 304 -17.62 -1.09 20.48
N GLY A 305 -17.31 -1.32 21.76
CA GLY A 305 -17.69 -2.55 22.48
C GLY A 305 -16.88 -3.80 22.10
N SER A 306 -15.79 -3.67 21.35
CA SER A 306 -14.85 -4.77 21.15
C SER A 306 -14.15 -5.12 22.47
N GLN A 307 -14.12 -6.39 22.82
CA GLN A 307 -13.38 -6.90 23.98
C GLN A 307 -11.89 -7.12 23.68
N VAL A 308 -11.50 -7.07 22.40
CA VAL A 308 -10.11 -7.26 21.97
C VAL A 308 -9.29 -6.04 22.33
N LYS A 309 -8.34 -6.21 23.27
CA LYS A 309 -7.42 -5.12 23.66
C LYS A 309 -6.37 -4.88 22.58
N CYS A 310 -6.12 -3.61 22.31
CA CYS A 310 -5.05 -3.19 21.43
C CYS A 310 -3.70 -3.27 22.18
N GLY A 311 -2.99 -4.38 22.01
CA GLY A 311 -1.69 -4.64 22.66
C GLY A 311 -0.51 -4.76 21.68
N GLY A 312 -0.53 -4.03 20.54
CA GLY A 312 0.49 -4.13 19.48
C GLY A 312 0.28 -5.30 18.52
N GLY A 313 -0.91 -5.90 18.50
CA GLY A 313 -1.31 -6.94 17.55
C GLY A 313 -1.89 -6.36 16.24
N GLN A 314 -2.38 -7.25 15.38
CA GLN A 314 -2.89 -6.88 14.04
C GLN A 314 -3.99 -5.81 14.08
N LEU A 315 -4.90 -5.85 15.06
CA LEU A 315 -5.96 -4.85 15.23
C LEU A 315 -5.39 -3.43 15.42
N CYS A 316 -4.26 -3.31 16.14
CA CYS A 316 -3.63 -2.01 16.36
C CYS A 316 -3.14 -1.39 15.06
N PHE A 317 -2.53 -2.19 14.19
CA PHE A 317 -2.08 -1.72 12.88
C PHE A 317 -3.23 -1.17 12.05
N VAL A 318 -4.35 -1.91 11.95
CA VAL A 318 -5.53 -1.49 11.16
C VAL A 318 -6.20 -0.26 11.76
N LYS A 319 -6.40 -0.24 13.08
CA LYS A 319 -7.06 0.88 13.76
C LYS A 319 -6.22 2.15 13.67
N PHE A 320 -4.93 2.06 13.93
CA PHE A 320 -3.99 3.17 13.78
C PHE A 320 -3.95 3.65 12.32
N GLY A 321 -3.86 2.72 11.36
CA GLY A 321 -3.87 3.04 9.93
C GLY A 321 -5.12 3.81 9.52
N ALA A 322 -6.29 3.33 9.88
CA ALA A 322 -7.55 4.00 9.52
C ALA A 322 -7.68 5.41 10.13
N ILE A 323 -7.25 5.61 11.37
CA ILE A 323 -7.23 6.94 12.02
C ILE A 323 -6.22 7.85 11.32
N SER A 324 -5.06 7.34 10.92
CA SER A 324 -4.04 8.10 10.18
C SER A 324 -4.52 8.52 8.80
N LEU A 325 -5.33 7.70 8.11
CA LEU A 325 -5.99 8.12 6.87
C LEU A 325 -6.91 9.31 7.11
N VAL A 326 -7.75 9.24 8.13
CA VAL A 326 -8.66 10.34 8.48
C VAL A 326 -7.86 11.62 8.73
N LEU A 327 -6.81 11.55 9.53
CA LEU A 327 -5.95 12.72 9.79
C LEU A 327 -5.31 13.26 8.50
N SER A 328 -4.79 12.39 7.63
CA SER A 328 -4.20 12.80 6.35
C SER A 328 -5.21 13.46 5.43
N LEU A 329 -6.45 12.94 5.35
CA LEU A 329 -7.51 13.55 4.54
C LEU A 329 -7.96 14.91 5.12
N VAL A 330 -8.02 15.05 6.43
CA VAL A 330 -8.31 16.34 7.08
C VAL A 330 -7.22 17.37 6.76
N LEU A 331 -5.94 17.00 6.89
CA LEU A 331 -4.83 17.88 6.55
C LEU A 331 -4.85 18.30 5.08
N LEU A 332 -5.13 17.34 4.18
CA LEU A 332 -5.30 17.62 2.75
C LEU A 332 -6.49 18.54 2.49
N SER A 333 -7.61 18.34 3.20
CA SER A 333 -8.80 19.18 3.04
C SER A 333 -8.54 20.64 3.45
N LEU A 334 -7.70 20.87 4.44
CA LEU A 334 -7.31 22.23 4.85
C LEU A 334 -6.59 22.99 3.72
N THR A 335 -5.86 22.29 2.83
CA THR A 335 -5.21 22.93 1.68
C THR A 335 -6.22 23.42 0.62
N GLY A 336 -7.46 23.00 0.67
CA GLY A 336 -8.53 23.55 -0.16
C GLY A 336 -8.98 24.96 0.25
N ILE A 337 -8.55 25.46 1.42
CA ILE A 337 -8.80 26.83 1.89
C ILE A 337 -7.71 27.74 1.32
N PRO A 338 -8.02 28.76 0.48
CA PRO A 338 -7.01 29.56 -0.20
C PRO A 338 -5.97 30.21 0.74
N GLN A 339 -6.37 30.63 1.93
CA GLN A 339 -5.46 31.21 2.92
C GLN A 339 -4.47 30.18 3.48
N VAL A 340 -4.91 28.94 3.68
CA VAL A 340 -4.09 27.82 4.14
C VAL A 340 -3.17 27.35 3.02
N GLU A 341 -3.72 27.16 1.81
CA GLU A 341 -2.96 26.76 0.64
C GLU A 341 -1.80 27.71 0.37
N ARG A 342 -2.01 29.02 0.45
CA ARG A 342 -0.98 30.04 0.29
C ARG A 342 0.20 29.88 1.26
N ILE A 343 -0.02 29.32 2.45
CA ILE A 343 1.03 29.04 3.44
C ILE A 343 1.69 27.68 3.18
N THR A 344 0.89 26.68 2.80
CA THR A 344 1.34 25.28 2.78
C THR A 344 1.83 24.80 1.43
N ASN A 345 1.45 25.49 0.34
CA ASN A 345 1.81 25.08 -1.01
C ASN A 345 3.33 25.19 -1.23
N PHE A 346 3.91 24.21 -1.89
CA PHE A 346 5.37 24.09 -2.14
C PHE A 346 6.23 24.07 -0.86
N THR A 347 5.66 23.67 0.27
CA THR A 347 6.37 23.48 1.53
C THR A 347 6.38 22.00 1.94
N TRP A 348 7.12 21.67 2.99
CA TRP A 348 7.17 20.32 3.54
C TRP A 348 5.84 19.82 4.14
N PHE A 349 4.84 20.69 4.24
CA PHE A 349 3.50 20.32 4.67
C PHE A 349 2.88 19.25 3.74
N ASN A 350 2.97 19.46 2.42
CA ASN A 350 2.41 18.53 1.45
C ASN A 350 3.10 17.17 1.51
N HIS A 351 4.42 17.16 1.64
CA HIS A 351 5.18 15.94 1.85
C HIS A 351 4.78 15.24 3.16
N GLY A 352 4.61 16.00 4.27
CA GLY A 352 4.23 15.47 5.57
C GLY A 352 2.88 14.73 5.56
N HIS A 353 1.81 15.30 5.03
CA HIS A 353 0.51 14.61 4.99
C HIS A 353 0.46 13.47 3.96
N THR A 354 1.29 13.53 2.91
CA THR A 354 1.40 12.44 1.92
C THR A 354 2.12 11.24 2.53
N THR A 355 3.24 11.45 3.19
CA THR A 355 3.98 10.38 3.89
C THR A 355 3.17 9.80 5.05
N LEU A 356 2.34 10.58 5.74
CA LEU A 356 1.38 10.08 6.74
C LEU A 356 0.42 9.05 6.11
N ARG A 357 -0.06 9.30 4.91
CA ARG A 357 -0.95 8.40 4.16
C ARG A 357 -0.23 7.14 3.71
N LEU A 358 1.01 7.26 3.23
CA LEU A 358 1.82 6.13 2.78
C LEU A 358 2.26 5.22 3.94
N TYR A 359 2.85 5.80 4.99
CA TYR A 359 3.46 5.03 6.07
C TYR A 359 2.49 4.71 7.20
N ALA A 360 1.79 5.72 7.73
CA ALA A 360 0.94 5.52 8.91
C ALA A 360 -0.42 4.88 8.56
N PHE A 361 -0.95 5.08 7.35
CA PHE A 361 -2.17 4.40 6.92
C PHE A 361 -1.86 3.14 6.12
N PHE A 362 -1.29 3.31 4.92
CA PHE A 362 -1.23 2.21 3.96
C PHE A 362 -0.28 1.10 4.40
N ALA A 363 0.96 1.44 4.77
CA ALA A 363 1.92 0.43 5.20
C ALA A 363 1.42 -0.32 6.44
N MET A 364 0.86 0.40 7.44
CA MET A 364 0.31 -0.24 8.63
C MET A 364 -0.85 -1.19 8.30
N THR A 365 -1.74 -0.81 7.40
CA THR A 365 -2.83 -1.69 6.95
C THR A 365 -2.30 -2.92 6.22
N MET A 366 -1.28 -2.77 5.35
CA MET A 366 -0.68 -3.88 4.62
C MET A 366 0.14 -4.81 5.53
N PHE A 367 0.77 -4.29 6.59
CA PHE A 367 1.39 -5.13 7.63
C PHE A 367 0.35 -6.01 8.32
N ALA A 368 -0.79 -5.44 8.71
CA ALA A 368 -1.87 -6.23 9.28
C ALA A 368 -2.40 -7.28 8.30
N ALA A 369 -2.57 -6.91 7.02
CA ALA A 369 -3.00 -7.83 5.97
C ALA A 369 -2.00 -8.99 5.81
N ALA A 370 -0.69 -8.71 5.73
CA ALA A 370 0.34 -9.73 5.64
C ALA A 370 0.33 -10.67 6.85
N TYR A 371 0.25 -10.12 8.07
CA TYR A 371 0.20 -10.91 9.30
C TYR A 371 -1.10 -11.72 9.46
N HIS A 372 -2.17 -11.32 8.81
CA HIS A 372 -3.43 -12.07 8.79
C HIS A 372 -3.46 -13.15 7.70
N VAL A 373 -2.98 -12.81 6.51
CA VAL A 373 -3.10 -13.65 5.31
C VAL A 373 -2.02 -14.73 5.26
N LEU A 374 -0.74 -14.38 5.52
CA LEU A 374 0.37 -15.32 5.38
C LEU A 374 0.23 -16.59 6.21
N PRO A 375 -0.17 -16.55 7.51
CA PRO A 375 -0.42 -17.77 8.27
C PRO A 375 -1.52 -18.64 7.69
N ARG A 376 -2.55 -18.05 7.10
CA ARG A 376 -3.69 -18.78 6.51
C ARG A 376 -3.29 -19.51 5.24
N VAL A 377 -2.59 -18.83 4.33
CA VAL A 377 -2.21 -19.42 3.04
C VAL A 377 -1.04 -20.41 3.14
N THR A 378 -0.20 -20.29 4.16
CA THR A 378 0.99 -21.14 4.33
C THR A 378 0.87 -22.20 5.43
N GLY A 379 -0.02 -21.99 6.41
CA GLY A 379 -0.09 -22.81 7.63
C GLY A 379 1.02 -22.51 8.64
N VAL A 380 1.88 -21.51 8.41
CA VAL A 380 3.03 -21.16 9.26
C VAL A 380 2.67 -20.01 10.18
N SER A 381 2.74 -20.24 11.50
CA SER A 381 2.49 -19.19 12.49
C SER A 381 3.64 -18.18 12.57
N ILE A 382 3.29 -16.91 12.78
CA ILE A 382 4.24 -15.81 13.00
C ILE A 382 4.30 -15.52 14.51
N CYS A 383 5.52 -15.27 15.03
CA CYS A 383 5.74 -15.02 16.44
C CYS A 383 5.05 -13.72 16.91
N PRO A 384 4.07 -13.77 17.83
CA PRO A 384 3.31 -12.59 18.28
C PRO A 384 4.19 -11.51 18.91
N ARG A 385 5.29 -11.89 19.58
CA ARG A 385 6.24 -10.95 20.19
C ARG A 385 6.91 -10.09 19.11
N ARG A 386 7.34 -10.68 17.98
CA ARG A 386 7.94 -9.94 16.87
C ARG A 386 6.94 -9.00 16.19
N VAL A 387 5.68 -9.40 16.07
CA VAL A 387 4.60 -8.54 15.55
C VAL A 387 4.40 -7.32 16.45
N LYS A 388 4.40 -7.50 17.78
CA LYS A 388 4.31 -6.40 18.74
C LYS A 388 5.49 -5.44 18.67
N ILE A 389 6.72 -5.96 18.59
CA ILE A 389 7.94 -5.14 18.44
C ILE A 389 7.86 -4.34 17.15
N HIS A 390 7.46 -4.97 16.04
CA HIS A 390 7.27 -4.27 14.77
C HIS A 390 6.27 -3.11 14.92
N PHE A 391 5.12 -3.33 15.53
CA PHE A 391 4.13 -2.25 15.74
C PHE A 391 4.71 -1.08 16.52
N TRP A 392 5.39 -1.35 17.64
CA TRP A 392 5.95 -0.32 18.51
C TRP A 392 7.19 0.40 17.94
N LEU A 393 7.77 -0.09 16.87
CA LEU A 393 8.78 0.62 16.07
C LEU A 393 8.13 1.41 14.91
N ALA A 394 7.25 0.77 14.16
CA ALA A 394 6.66 1.36 12.97
C ALA A 394 5.67 2.51 13.30
N MET A 395 4.87 2.39 14.36
CA MET A 395 3.88 3.40 14.73
C MET A 395 4.54 4.73 15.14
N PRO A 396 5.42 4.81 16.14
CA PRO A 396 6.09 6.06 16.46
C PRO A 396 7.04 6.51 15.35
N GLY A 397 7.69 5.57 14.64
CA GLY A 397 8.50 5.89 13.47
C GLY A 397 7.72 6.66 12.43
N SER A 398 6.56 6.16 12.01
CA SER A 398 5.70 6.83 11.02
C SER A 398 5.20 8.20 11.49
N LEU A 399 4.88 8.38 12.76
CA LEU A 399 4.45 9.67 13.30
C LEU A 399 5.59 10.67 13.35
N LEU A 400 6.79 10.25 13.79
CA LEU A 400 7.98 11.10 13.82
C LEU A 400 8.49 11.46 12.41
N MET A 401 8.25 10.62 11.41
CA MET A 401 8.55 10.95 10.02
C MET A 401 7.63 12.04 9.46
N THR A 402 6.39 12.10 9.90
CA THR A 402 5.34 12.85 9.19
C THR A 402 4.91 14.11 9.90
N LEU A 403 4.58 14.05 11.20
CA LEU A 403 4.04 15.20 11.93
C LEU A 403 5.01 16.39 12.04
N PRO A 404 6.33 16.19 12.27
CA PRO A 404 7.27 17.29 12.28
C PRO A 404 7.35 18.01 10.93
N LEU A 405 7.20 17.29 9.81
CA LEU A 405 7.19 17.90 8.47
C LEU A 405 5.94 18.74 8.23
N VAL A 406 4.78 18.30 8.73
CA VAL A 406 3.54 19.11 8.69
C VAL A 406 3.76 20.43 9.42
N VAL A 407 4.28 20.40 10.65
CA VAL A 407 4.55 21.61 11.45
C VAL A 407 5.66 22.45 10.81
N GLY A 408 6.78 21.81 10.42
CA GLY A 408 7.91 22.48 9.77
C GLY A 408 7.53 23.14 8.45
N GLY A 409 6.64 22.53 7.67
CA GLY A 409 6.11 23.08 6.42
C GLY A 409 5.28 24.35 6.65
N VAL A 410 4.42 24.38 7.69
CA VAL A 410 3.68 25.61 8.06
C VAL A 410 4.64 26.71 8.46
N LEU A 411 5.63 26.42 9.32
CA LEU A 411 6.63 27.40 9.76
C LEU A 411 7.45 27.93 8.58
N GLN A 412 7.83 27.07 7.66
CA GLN A 412 8.52 27.42 6.41
C GLN A 412 7.67 28.38 5.58
N GLY A 413 6.40 28.04 5.32
CA GLY A 413 5.50 28.85 4.51
C GLY A 413 5.22 30.22 5.13
N MET A 414 5.00 30.29 6.45
CA MET A 414 4.82 31.56 7.16
C MET A 414 6.05 32.49 7.03
N LYS A 415 7.26 31.91 6.96
CA LYS A 415 8.48 32.69 6.73
C LYS A 415 8.63 33.12 5.28
N LEU A 416 8.31 32.26 4.31
CA LEU A 416 8.39 32.58 2.88
C LEU A 416 7.46 33.73 2.49
N LEU A 417 6.35 33.90 3.18
CA LEU A 417 5.39 34.99 2.94
C LEU A 417 5.83 36.35 3.48
N LYS A 418 6.91 36.43 4.28
CA LYS A 418 7.41 37.72 4.78
C LYS A 418 8.13 38.49 3.67
N PRO A 419 7.90 39.82 3.57
CA PRO A 419 8.64 40.64 2.61
C PRO A 419 10.15 40.53 2.87
N GLY A 420 10.94 40.34 1.80
CA GLY A 420 12.40 40.21 1.88
C GLY A 420 12.90 38.88 2.44
N ALA A 421 12.04 37.86 2.55
CA ALA A 421 12.44 36.53 3.02
C ALA A 421 13.51 35.90 2.12
N VAL A 422 14.59 35.44 2.74
CA VAL A 422 15.63 34.64 2.06
C VAL A 422 15.21 33.17 2.12
N PHE A 423 15.22 32.50 0.96
CA PHE A 423 14.82 31.10 0.86
C PHE A 423 15.61 30.18 1.80
N LEU A 424 16.91 30.38 1.91
CA LEU A 424 17.77 29.57 2.79
C LEU A 424 17.36 29.68 4.26
N ASP A 425 17.00 30.88 4.74
CA ASP A 425 16.61 31.10 6.14
C ASP A 425 15.22 30.51 6.43
N SER A 426 14.35 30.50 5.43
CA SER A 426 13.06 29.83 5.50
C SER A 426 13.23 28.29 5.60
N THR A 427 14.15 27.73 4.83
CA THR A 427 14.48 26.29 4.88
C THR A 427 15.17 25.92 6.21
N LYS A 428 16.09 26.76 6.71
CA LYS A 428 16.73 26.55 8.03
C LYS A 428 15.72 26.46 9.17
N SER A 429 14.56 27.09 9.05
CA SER A 429 13.51 26.99 10.07
C SER A 429 12.91 25.60 10.21
N ALA A 430 13.00 24.78 9.17
CA ALA A 430 12.53 23.38 9.17
C ALA A 430 13.61 22.38 9.64
N LEU A 431 14.86 22.80 9.91
CA LEU A 431 15.95 21.89 10.27
C LEU A 431 15.64 21.02 11.49
N MET A 432 14.94 21.55 12.48
CA MET A 432 14.56 20.76 13.66
C MET A 432 13.53 19.70 13.29
N ALA A 433 12.60 20.03 12.40
CA ALA A 433 11.65 19.03 11.87
C ALA A 433 12.39 17.92 11.14
N PHE A 434 13.36 18.23 10.29
CA PHE A 434 14.16 17.20 9.58
C PHE A 434 14.94 16.30 10.53
N ARG A 435 15.51 16.84 11.63
CA ARG A 435 16.20 16.01 12.64
C ARG A 435 15.28 14.98 13.28
N ILE A 436 14.06 15.40 13.65
CA ILE A 436 13.06 14.50 14.23
C ILE A 436 12.59 13.49 13.20
N THR A 437 12.38 13.92 11.95
CA THR A 437 12.00 13.06 10.84
C THR A 437 13.02 11.95 10.58
N SER A 438 14.32 12.28 10.56
CA SER A 438 15.39 11.30 10.38
C SER A 438 15.41 10.23 11.49
N LEU A 439 15.12 10.62 12.74
CA LEU A 439 14.95 9.65 13.81
C LEU A 439 13.74 8.73 13.56
N GLY A 440 12.63 9.29 13.08
CA GLY A 440 11.45 8.54 12.68
C GLY A 440 11.76 7.52 11.58
N GLU A 441 12.53 7.92 10.56
CA GLU A 441 12.96 7.04 9.46
C GLU A 441 13.80 5.86 9.97
N ILE A 442 14.72 6.08 10.88
CA ILE A 442 15.54 5.01 11.48
C ILE A 442 14.66 4.03 12.26
N LEU A 443 13.69 4.53 13.05
CA LEU A 443 12.77 3.68 13.79
C LEU A 443 11.88 2.86 12.85
N PHE A 444 11.35 3.50 11.80
CA PHE A 444 10.51 2.82 10.82
C PHE A 444 11.31 1.77 10.03
N ALA A 445 12.54 2.09 9.63
CA ALA A 445 13.45 1.17 8.95
C ALA A 445 13.75 -0.08 9.81
N ALA A 446 13.97 0.10 11.12
CA ALA A 446 14.11 -1.03 12.04
C ALA A 446 12.84 -1.90 12.07
N GLY A 447 11.66 -1.28 12.05
CA GLY A 447 10.39 -1.98 11.88
C GLY A 447 10.30 -2.74 10.57
N ALA A 448 10.69 -2.12 9.44
CA ALA A 448 10.69 -2.74 8.12
C ALA A 448 11.61 -3.98 8.05
N VAL A 449 12.78 -3.93 8.71
CA VAL A 449 13.68 -5.10 8.82
C VAL A 449 13.01 -6.23 9.61
N ILE A 450 12.31 -5.92 10.71
CA ILE A 450 11.56 -6.95 11.47
C ILE A 450 10.43 -7.53 10.62
N PHE A 451 9.74 -6.71 9.84
CA PHE A 451 8.73 -7.17 8.90
C PHE A 451 9.32 -8.14 7.87
N LEU A 452 10.44 -7.78 7.24
CA LEU A 452 11.15 -8.65 6.31
C LEU A 452 11.56 -9.99 6.96
N ILE A 453 12.13 -9.97 8.17
CA ILE A 453 12.51 -11.18 8.91
C ILE A 453 11.28 -12.07 9.17
N ASN A 454 10.13 -11.48 9.52
CA ASN A 454 8.91 -12.24 9.76
C ASN A 454 8.39 -12.90 8.47
N VAL A 455 8.35 -12.17 7.35
CA VAL A 455 7.86 -12.69 6.06
C VAL A 455 8.84 -13.73 5.48
N ALA A 456 10.15 -13.45 5.52
CA ALA A 456 11.19 -14.38 5.08
C ALA A 456 11.19 -15.68 5.90
N GLY A 457 10.96 -15.57 7.22
CA GLY A 457 10.80 -16.72 8.09
C GLY A 457 9.60 -17.61 7.73
N VAL A 458 8.50 -17.00 7.29
CA VAL A 458 7.34 -17.76 6.75
C VAL A 458 7.71 -18.45 5.45
N LEU A 459 8.37 -17.75 4.51
CA LEU A 459 8.81 -18.30 3.23
C LEU A 459 9.72 -19.51 3.44
N PHE A 460 10.76 -19.36 4.28
CA PHE A 460 11.72 -20.43 4.55
C PHE A 460 11.03 -21.68 5.12
N LYS A 461 10.18 -21.51 6.13
CA LYS A 461 9.44 -22.63 6.72
C LYS A 461 8.45 -23.27 5.74
N ALA A 462 7.78 -22.48 4.91
CA ALA A 462 6.86 -22.97 3.90
C ALA A 462 7.56 -23.79 2.81
N CYS A 463 8.77 -23.38 2.39
CA CYS A 463 9.61 -24.14 1.45
C CYS A 463 10.13 -25.43 2.09
N TRP A 464 10.62 -25.34 3.35
CA TRP A 464 11.20 -26.49 4.07
C TRP A 464 10.16 -27.60 4.32
N SER A 465 8.92 -27.22 4.69
CA SER A 465 7.85 -28.20 4.86
C SER A 465 7.46 -28.87 3.54
N GLY A 466 7.49 -28.14 2.42
CA GLY A 466 7.26 -28.71 1.08
C GLY A 466 8.34 -29.71 0.67
N CYS A 467 9.62 -29.45 0.96
CA CYS A 467 10.69 -30.39 0.68
C CYS A 467 10.57 -31.70 1.47
N LYS A 468 10.15 -31.62 2.76
CA LYS A 468 9.96 -32.83 3.58
C LYS A 468 8.88 -33.74 3.06
N THR A 469 7.73 -33.19 2.65
CA THR A 469 6.63 -34.00 2.04
C THR A 469 7.06 -34.66 0.75
N THR A 470 7.71 -33.93 -0.15
CA THR A 470 8.19 -34.47 -1.43
C THR A 470 9.27 -35.57 -1.23
N CYS A 471 10.17 -35.41 -0.26
CA CYS A 471 11.16 -36.44 0.07
C CYS A 471 10.51 -37.68 0.71
N CYS A 472 9.51 -37.52 1.59
CA CYS A 472 8.80 -38.64 2.18
C CYS A 472 7.97 -39.42 1.17
N ASP A 473 7.31 -38.73 0.24
CA ASP A 473 6.53 -39.39 -0.84
C ASP A 473 7.45 -40.15 -1.80
N SER A 474 8.62 -39.62 -2.13
CA SER A 474 9.62 -40.31 -2.97
C SER A 474 10.24 -41.54 -2.29
N VAL A 475 10.40 -41.52 -0.97
CA VAL A 475 10.89 -42.67 -0.19
C VAL A 475 9.79 -43.74 -0.09
N ASN A 476 8.52 -43.37 0.10
CA ASN A 476 7.41 -44.31 0.13
C ASN A 476 7.15 -45.00 -1.23
N LEU A 477 7.32 -44.29 -2.34
CA LEU A 477 7.27 -44.87 -3.68
C LEU A 477 8.38 -45.91 -3.94
N LYS A 478 9.62 -45.64 -3.46
CA LYS A 478 10.72 -46.60 -3.54
C LYS A 478 10.52 -47.82 -2.63
N CYS A 479 9.83 -47.68 -1.50
CA CYS A 479 9.51 -48.81 -0.63
C CYS A 479 8.41 -49.73 -1.19
N VAL A 480 7.56 -49.22 -2.09
CA VAL A 480 6.52 -50.03 -2.76
C VAL A 480 7.07 -50.82 -3.95
N GLU A 481 8.07 -50.28 -4.67
CA GLU A 481 8.73 -50.98 -5.78
C GLU A 481 9.69 -52.10 -5.35
N VAL A 482 10.13 -52.15 -4.10
CA VAL A 482 11.03 -53.21 -3.58
C VAL A 482 10.23 -54.40 -2.98
N LYS A 483 8.89 -54.31 -2.92
CA LYS A 483 8.01 -55.37 -2.41
C LYS A 483 7.11 -56.02 -3.49
N ALA A 484 7.31 -55.73 -4.74
CA ALA A 484 6.73 -56.37 -5.90
C ALA A 484 7.84 -57.12 -6.67
#